data_4b6bda64bac556c55d67203b71406951
#
_entry.id   4b6bda64bac556c55d67203b71406951
#
_cell.length_a   1.000
_cell.length_b   1.000
_cell.length_c   1.000
_cell.angle_alpha   90.00
_cell.angle_beta   90.00
_cell.angle_gamma   90.00
#
_symmetry.space_group_name_H-M   'P 1'
#
loop_
_entity.id
_entity.type
_entity.pdbx_description
1 polymer ?
#
loop_
_entity_poly.entity_id
_entity_poly.type
_entity_poly.pdbx_seq_one_letter_code
_entity_poly.pdbx_strand_id
1 'polypeptide(L)'
;MHIAPFDNKNQPIVDVDDACVPLNYFNIVKLKKGDAFEYQVPGYETCIVPATGTVDVRIEGVKFDSLGNRGVDVWDGEPEGVYVPVGAKATFDCVSDSTEVFIAGAKFDKVYEPFDVRPAELDKVQYGSDDTKTHRKIKHILGQKHHDKVGRLLVSELFTVGAGGWSGFPSHKHDTDRLPDETRHDETYNFRFRPNHGSGVQMLQRVDNEPGDAYHIVDGSTICLDNGYHPCCVLPGYEMYYFTILGGLSQRSLVQYFQPTHADQIETIPGIKDMIAKFK
;
A
#
# COMPACT_ATOMS: atom_id res chain seq x y z
N MET A 1 4.06 4.23 13.84
CA MET A 1 5.29 3.48 14.29
C MET A 1 6.22 3.27 13.09
N HIS A 2 7.54 3.39 13.27
CA HIS A 2 8.55 3.10 12.24
C HIS A 2 9.25 1.78 12.55
N ILE A 3 9.29 0.88 11.57
CA ILE A 3 10.00 -0.39 11.61
C ILE A 3 11.17 -0.28 10.62
N ALA A 4 12.39 -0.32 11.13
CA ALA A 4 13.60 -0.31 10.32
C ALA A 4 13.69 -1.58 9.44
N PRO A 5 14.34 -1.52 8.27
CA PRO A 5 14.52 -2.70 7.43
C PRO A 5 15.21 -3.85 8.16
N PHE A 6 14.70 -5.06 8.03
CA PHE A 6 15.29 -6.28 8.57
C PHE A 6 14.93 -7.50 7.72
N ASP A 7 15.67 -8.57 7.87
CA ASP A 7 15.30 -9.85 7.27
C ASP A 7 14.18 -10.50 8.10
N ASN A 8 12.96 -10.39 7.62
CA ASN A 8 11.77 -10.93 8.29
C ASN A 8 11.66 -12.46 8.17
N LYS A 9 12.52 -13.12 7.39
CA LYS A 9 12.55 -14.58 7.20
C LYS A 9 11.18 -15.15 6.82
N ASN A 10 10.48 -14.43 5.92
CA ASN A 10 9.12 -14.73 5.46
C ASN A 10 8.06 -14.76 6.58
N GLN A 11 8.35 -14.14 7.73
CA GLN A 11 7.38 -13.95 8.81
C GLN A 11 6.69 -12.58 8.69
N PRO A 12 5.49 -12.38 9.24
CA PRO A 12 4.81 -11.09 9.20
C PRO A 12 5.66 -9.96 9.76
N ILE A 13 5.65 -8.81 9.08
CA ILE A 13 6.22 -7.55 9.57
C ILE A 13 5.17 -6.82 10.40
N VAL A 14 3.90 -6.90 9.99
CA VAL A 14 2.72 -6.49 10.74
C VAL A 14 1.82 -7.72 10.85
N ASP A 15 1.71 -8.28 12.03
CA ASP A 15 0.93 -9.49 12.28
C ASP A 15 -0.52 -9.16 12.67
N VAL A 16 -1.37 -10.17 12.75
CA VAL A 16 -2.77 -10.03 13.17
C VAL A 16 -2.88 -9.34 14.53
N ASP A 17 -3.87 -8.47 14.66
CA ASP A 17 -4.12 -7.70 15.88
C ASP A 17 -2.90 -6.90 16.38
N ASP A 18 -2.05 -6.40 15.44
CA ASP A 18 -0.91 -5.53 15.77
C ASP A 18 -1.34 -4.37 16.67
N ALA A 19 -0.51 -4.03 17.65
CA ALA A 19 -0.85 -3.02 18.66
C ALA A 19 -1.02 -1.60 18.09
N CYS A 20 -0.38 -1.29 16.96
CA CYS A 20 -0.47 0.02 16.31
C CYS A 20 -1.58 0.03 15.24
N VAL A 21 -1.62 -1.00 14.39
CA VAL A 21 -2.52 -1.08 13.24
C VAL A 21 -3.29 -2.41 13.21
N PRO A 22 -4.19 -2.64 14.19
CA PRO A 22 -4.89 -3.92 14.36
C PRO A 22 -5.79 -4.33 13.19
N LEU A 23 -6.07 -3.42 12.27
CA LEU A 23 -6.86 -3.73 11.08
C LEU A 23 -6.00 -4.23 9.92
N ASN A 24 -4.67 -4.09 9.98
CA ASN A 24 -3.76 -4.44 8.88
C ASN A 24 -2.96 -5.72 9.16
N TYR A 25 -2.56 -6.37 8.06
CA TYR A 25 -1.57 -7.44 8.03
C TYR A 25 -0.59 -7.17 6.89
N PHE A 26 0.70 -7.41 7.13
CA PHE A 26 1.73 -7.27 6.11
C PHE A 26 2.85 -8.27 6.26
N ASN A 27 3.18 -8.96 5.15
CA ASN A 27 4.34 -9.85 5.07
C ASN A 27 5.11 -9.64 3.77
N ILE A 28 6.41 -9.87 3.79
CA ILE A 28 7.28 -9.95 2.61
C ILE A 28 7.85 -11.35 2.54
N VAL A 29 7.56 -12.07 1.45
CA VAL A 29 8.03 -13.43 1.21
C VAL A 29 9.03 -13.43 0.07
N LYS A 30 10.22 -14.01 0.31
CA LYS A 30 11.29 -14.16 -0.68
C LYS A 30 11.52 -15.63 -0.98
N LEU A 31 11.40 -16.01 -2.24
CA LEU A 31 11.55 -17.39 -2.71
C LEU A 31 12.53 -17.47 -3.86
N LYS A 32 13.14 -18.64 -4.02
CA LYS A 32 13.91 -19.06 -5.18
C LYS A 32 13.07 -19.98 -6.05
N LYS A 33 13.47 -20.15 -7.29
CA LYS A 33 12.80 -21.06 -8.25
C LYS A 33 12.55 -22.45 -7.67
N GLY A 34 11.30 -22.84 -7.70
CA GLY A 34 10.83 -24.13 -7.19
C GLY A 34 10.49 -24.14 -5.70
N ASP A 35 10.79 -23.06 -4.95
CA ASP A 35 10.28 -22.93 -3.59
C ASP A 35 8.79 -22.58 -3.60
N ALA A 36 8.07 -23.04 -2.57
CA ALA A 36 6.68 -22.71 -2.33
C ALA A 36 6.50 -22.05 -0.97
N PHE A 37 5.49 -21.21 -0.86
CA PHE A 37 5.06 -20.63 0.42
C PHE A 37 3.56 -20.82 0.60
N GLU A 38 3.18 -21.30 1.77
CA GLU A 38 1.79 -21.51 2.15
C GLU A 38 1.47 -20.64 3.36
N TYR A 39 0.30 -20.01 3.36
CA TYR A 39 -0.16 -19.23 4.49
C TYR A 39 -1.69 -19.24 4.61
N GLN A 40 -2.15 -18.87 5.78
CA GLN A 40 -3.55 -18.61 6.12
C GLN A 40 -3.60 -17.55 7.21
N VAL A 41 -4.43 -16.53 7.05
CA VAL A 41 -4.59 -15.44 8.03
C VAL A 41 -6.03 -15.40 8.50
N PRO A 42 -6.37 -16.10 9.61
CA PRO A 42 -7.74 -16.13 10.12
C PRO A 42 -8.27 -14.74 10.46
N GLY A 43 -9.49 -14.42 10.01
CA GLY A 43 -10.13 -13.13 10.26
C GLY A 43 -9.64 -11.96 9.40
N TYR A 44 -8.76 -12.24 8.43
CA TYR A 44 -8.27 -11.24 7.47
C TYR A 44 -8.48 -11.71 6.03
N GLU A 45 -8.92 -10.81 5.18
CA GLU A 45 -8.76 -10.93 3.73
C GLU A 45 -7.38 -10.44 3.34
N THR A 46 -6.78 -11.02 2.28
CA THR A 46 -5.43 -10.65 1.87
C THR A 46 -5.32 -10.44 0.35
N CYS A 47 -4.21 -9.83 -0.07
CA CYS A 47 -3.83 -9.68 -1.47
C CYS A 47 -2.36 -10.09 -1.64
N ILE A 48 -2.10 -11.04 -2.54
CA ILE A 48 -0.76 -11.46 -2.95
C ILE A 48 -0.32 -10.56 -4.10
N VAL A 49 0.82 -9.88 -3.97
CA VAL A 49 1.36 -8.98 -4.99
C VAL A 49 2.83 -9.26 -5.21
N PRO A 50 3.24 -9.87 -6.33
CA PRO A 50 4.65 -9.99 -6.67
C PRO A 50 5.28 -8.59 -6.87
N ALA A 51 6.21 -8.24 -5.99
CA ALA A 51 7.04 -7.04 -6.14
C ALA A 51 8.07 -7.24 -7.25
N THR A 52 8.61 -8.46 -7.35
CA THR A 52 9.53 -8.90 -8.41
C THR A 52 9.26 -10.37 -8.76
N GLY A 53 9.63 -10.77 -9.97
CA GLY A 53 9.49 -12.15 -10.43
C GLY A 53 8.06 -12.58 -10.71
N THR A 54 7.84 -13.91 -10.78
CA THR A 54 6.57 -14.52 -11.17
C THR A 54 6.26 -15.70 -10.27
N VAL A 55 4.99 -15.85 -9.89
CA VAL A 55 4.48 -16.96 -9.07
C VAL A 55 3.22 -17.56 -9.68
N ASP A 56 3.00 -18.86 -9.41
CA ASP A 56 1.71 -19.52 -9.60
C ASP A 56 0.99 -19.59 -8.25
N VAL A 57 -0.27 -19.13 -8.18
CA VAL A 57 -1.03 -19.03 -6.93
C VAL A 57 -2.18 -20.04 -6.92
N ARG A 58 -2.42 -20.68 -5.79
CA ARG A 58 -3.56 -21.57 -5.54
C ARG A 58 -4.29 -21.15 -4.26
N ILE A 59 -5.62 -21.00 -4.37
CA ILE A 59 -6.49 -20.65 -3.26
C ILE A 59 -7.66 -21.63 -3.26
N GLU A 60 -7.72 -22.54 -2.30
CA GLU A 60 -8.81 -23.52 -2.12
C GLU A 60 -9.25 -24.22 -3.41
N GLY A 61 -8.27 -24.59 -4.27
CA GLY A 61 -8.51 -25.27 -5.55
C GLY A 61 -8.64 -24.38 -6.77
N VAL A 62 -8.80 -23.06 -6.59
CA VAL A 62 -8.72 -22.09 -7.70
C VAL A 62 -7.26 -21.77 -8.00
N LYS A 63 -6.89 -21.70 -9.29
CA LYS A 63 -5.53 -21.44 -9.76
C LYS A 63 -5.44 -20.11 -10.49
N PHE A 64 -4.33 -19.41 -10.27
CA PHE A 64 -3.94 -18.19 -10.96
C PHE A 64 -2.49 -18.36 -11.41
N ASP A 65 -2.29 -18.66 -12.69
CA ASP A 65 -0.97 -18.97 -13.24
C ASP A 65 -0.23 -17.70 -13.67
N SER A 66 1.09 -17.71 -13.54
CA SER A 66 2.01 -16.69 -14.03
C SER A 66 1.65 -15.27 -13.54
N LEU A 67 1.46 -15.12 -12.24
CA LEU A 67 1.22 -13.82 -11.61
C LEU A 67 2.55 -13.08 -11.42
N GLY A 68 2.62 -11.84 -11.90
CA GLY A 68 3.81 -11.00 -11.85
C GLY A 68 4.66 -11.05 -13.12
N ASN A 69 5.08 -9.88 -13.58
CA ASN A 69 5.88 -9.71 -14.80
C ASN A 69 7.05 -8.73 -14.61
N ARG A 70 7.33 -8.35 -13.36
CA ARG A 70 8.44 -7.46 -13.02
C ARG A 70 9.76 -8.22 -12.99
N GLY A 71 10.83 -7.54 -13.43
CA GLY A 71 12.19 -8.04 -13.37
C GLY A 71 12.75 -8.02 -11.94
N VAL A 72 13.71 -7.14 -11.70
CA VAL A 72 14.45 -7.06 -10.43
C VAL A 72 13.95 -5.95 -9.51
N ASP A 73 13.03 -5.09 -9.98
CA ASP A 73 12.62 -3.89 -9.28
C ASP A 73 11.12 -3.60 -9.45
N VAL A 74 10.52 -2.93 -8.48
CA VAL A 74 9.11 -2.47 -8.51
C VAL A 74 8.85 -1.43 -9.63
N TRP A 75 9.88 -0.78 -10.16
CA TRP A 75 9.81 0.12 -11.31
C TRP A 75 9.77 -0.60 -12.67
N ASP A 76 10.10 -1.89 -12.72
CA ASP A 76 10.27 -2.64 -13.99
C ASP A 76 8.97 -3.03 -14.70
N GLY A 77 7.82 -2.62 -14.19
CA GLY A 77 6.54 -2.96 -14.82
C GLY A 77 5.32 -2.58 -14.00
N GLU A 78 4.19 -3.11 -14.43
CA GLU A 78 2.92 -2.90 -13.75
C GLU A 78 2.72 -3.98 -12.66
N PRO A 79 2.06 -3.64 -11.51
CA PRO A 79 1.71 -4.65 -10.52
C PRO A 79 0.63 -5.59 -11.04
N GLU A 80 0.66 -6.79 -10.49
CA GLU A 80 -0.42 -7.76 -10.57
C GLU A 80 -0.74 -8.23 -9.16
N GLY A 81 -1.99 -8.66 -8.91
CA GLY A 81 -2.37 -9.14 -7.59
C GLY A 81 -3.40 -10.24 -7.64
N VAL A 82 -3.48 -11.03 -6.57
CA VAL A 82 -4.57 -12.00 -6.34
C VAL A 82 -5.20 -11.70 -4.98
N TYR A 83 -6.51 -11.50 -5.00
CA TYR A 83 -7.31 -11.38 -3.78
C TYR A 83 -7.55 -12.76 -3.18
N VAL A 84 -7.29 -12.89 -1.90
CA VAL A 84 -7.48 -14.10 -1.10
C VAL A 84 -8.60 -13.82 -0.09
N PRO A 85 -9.70 -14.57 -0.11
CA PRO A 85 -10.81 -14.40 0.81
C PRO A 85 -10.43 -14.57 2.27
N VAL A 86 -11.26 -14.03 3.17
CA VAL A 86 -11.05 -14.11 4.61
C VAL A 86 -10.75 -15.52 5.07
N GLY A 87 -9.61 -15.71 5.71
CA GLY A 87 -9.19 -16.98 6.29
C GLY A 87 -8.98 -18.12 5.30
N ALA A 88 -9.00 -17.87 3.99
CA ALA A 88 -8.71 -18.89 3.00
C ALA A 88 -7.22 -19.27 3.01
N LYS A 89 -6.95 -20.53 2.75
CA LYS A 89 -5.59 -21.05 2.60
C LYS A 89 -5.08 -20.75 1.20
N ALA A 90 -3.95 -20.07 1.12
CA ALA A 90 -3.28 -19.76 -0.13
C ALA A 90 -1.87 -20.36 -0.17
N THR A 91 -1.49 -20.84 -1.35
CA THR A 91 -0.13 -21.31 -1.64
C THR A 91 0.36 -20.66 -2.91
N PHE A 92 1.62 -20.24 -2.96
CA PHE A 92 2.22 -19.81 -4.21
C PHE A 92 3.62 -20.38 -4.40
N ASP A 93 3.93 -20.73 -5.65
CA ASP A 93 5.19 -21.32 -6.08
C ASP A 93 5.98 -20.32 -6.90
N CYS A 94 7.28 -20.17 -6.62
CA CYS A 94 8.17 -19.32 -7.42
C CYS A 94 8.49 -19.97 -8.77
N VAL A 95 8.06 -19.32 -9.86
CA VAL A 95 8.28 -19.78 -11.24
C VAL A 95 9.54 -19.17 -11.86
N SER A 96 9.81 -17.89 -11.57
CA SER A 96 11.04 -17.20 -11.99
C SER A 96 12.26 -17.65 -11.17
N ASP A 97 13.46 -17.17 -11.49
CA ASP A 97 14.68 -17.53 -10.75
C ASP A 97 14.60 -17.13 -9.26
N SER A 98 13.94 -16.02 -8.98
CA SER A 98 13.59 -15.58 -7.64
C SER A 98 12.37 -14.69 -7.68
N THR A 99 11.71 -14.52 -6.54
CA THR A 99 10.58 -13.60 -6.38
C THR A 99 10.60 -12.96 -5.00
N GLU A 100 10.15 -11.71 -4.93
CA GLU A 100 9.73 -11.05 -3.70
C GLU A 100 8.23 -10.78 -3.81
N VAL A 101 7.46 -11.25 -2.84
CA VAL A 101 5.99 -11.16 -2.82
C VAL A 101 5.54 -10.40 -1.59
N PHE A 102 4.72 -9.38 -1.77
CA PHE A 102 4.01 -8.71 -0.71
C PHE A 102 2.68 -9.42 -0.44
N ILE A 103 2.36 -9.64 0.83
CA ILE A 103 1.04 -10.09 1.29
C ILE A 103 0.46 -8.98 2.13
N ALA A 104 -0.49 -8.26 1.55
CA ALA A 104 -1.25 -7.21 2.22
C ALA A 104 -2.54 -7.77 2.78
N GLY A 105 -2.99 -7.35 3.96
CA GLY A 105 -4.26 -7.84 4.51
C GLY A 105 -5.03 -6.79 5.29
N ALA A 106 -6.35 -6.99 5.37
CA ALA A 106 -7.24 -6.22 6.23
C ALA A 106 -8.21 -7.13 6.99
N LYS A 107 -8.49 -6.77 8.25
CA LYS A 107 -9.44 -7.46 9.10
C LYS A 107 -10.85 -7.37 8.54
N PHE A 108 -11.50 -8.53 8.35
CA PHE A 108 -12.84 -8.61 7.79
C PHE A 108 -13.52 -9.92 8.18
N ASP A 109 -14.85 -10.00 8.08
CA ASP A 109 -15.64 -11.13 8.58
C ASP A 109 -16.49 -11.84 7.53
N LYS A 110 -16.53 -11.32 6.27
CA LYS A 110 -17.29 -11.95 5.19
C LYS A 110 -16.36 -12.56 4.16
N VAL A 111 -16.77 -13.68 3.59
CA VAL A 111 -16.04 -14.39 2.55
C VAL A 111 -16.55 -13.96 1.19
N TYR A 112 -15.62 -13.56 0.32
CA TYR A 112 -15.83 -13.30 -1.10
C TYR A 112 -15.12 -14.36 -1.95
N GLU A 113 -15.30 -14.31 -3.26
CA GLU A 113 -14.60 -15.21 -4.19
C GLU A 113 -13.18 -14.69 -4.51
N PRO A 114 -12.18 -15.58 -4.66
CA PRO A 114 -10.86 -15.17 -5.09
C PRO A 114 -10.86 -14.72 -6.55
N PHE A 115 -10.06 -13.71 -6.87
CA PHE A 115 -9.87 -13.20 -8.23
C PHE A 115 -8.48 -12.61 -8.40
N ASP A 116 -8.01 -12.52 -9.64
CA ASP A 116 -6.77 -11.84 -9.97
C ASP A 116 -7.01 -10.44 -10.56
N VAL A 117 -5.99 -9.62 -10.47
CA VAL A 117 -5.93 -8.27 -11.06
C VAL A 117 -4.71 -8.22 -11.96
N ARG A 118 -4.94 -7.98 -13.24
CA ARG A 118 -3.91 -7.88 -14.26
C ARG A 118 -3.68 -6.42 -14.69
N PRO A 119 -2.58 -6.10 -15.40
CA PRO A 119 -2.24 -4.70 -15.73
C PRO A 119 -3.34 -3.91 -16.45
N ALA A 120 -4.18 -4.56 -17.24
CA ALA A 120 -5.30 -3.93 -17.95
C ALA A 120 -6.44 -3.49 -17.01
N GLU A 121 -6.54 -4.10 -15.83
CA GLU A 121 -7.61 -3.85 -14.86
C GLU A 121 -7.23 -2.79 -13.81
N LEU A 122 -5.95 -2.42 -13.76
CA LEU A 122 -5.47 -1.42 -12.81
C LEU A 122 -6.18 -0.07 -13.01
N ASP A 123 -6.56 0.54 -11.91
CA ASP A 123 -6.96 1.93 -11.90
C ASP A 123 -5.73 2.80 -11.62
N LYS A 124 -5.37 3.65 -12.60
CA LYS A 124 -4.15 4.45 -12.55
C LYS A 124 -4.51 5.92 -12.46
N VAL A 125 -3.82 6.63 -11.59
CA VAL A 125 -3.95 8.07 -11.41
C VAL A 125 -2.55 8.69 -11.45
N GLN A 126 -2.43 9.80 -12.15
CA GLN A 126 -1.24 10.65 -12.12
C GLN A 126 -1.70 12.08 -11.86
N TYR A 127 -1.12 12.74 -10.89
CA TYR A 127 -1.49 14.08 -10.49
C TYR A 127 -0.30 14.85 -9.92
N GLY A 128 -0.53 16.14 -9.63
CA GLY A 128 0.51 17.05 -9.19
C GLY A 128 1.41 17.52 -10.33
N SER A 129 2.44 18.23 -9.99
CA SER A 129 3.45 18.74 -10.92
C SER A 129 4.80 18.92 -10.24
N ASP A 130 5.83 19.12 -11.05
CA ASP A 130 7.18 19.44 -10.55
C ASP A 130 7.22 20.81 -9.87
N ASP A 131 6.40 21.75 -10.33
CA ASP A 131 6.29 23.09 -9.72
C ASP A 131 5.71 23.03 -8.32
N THR A 132 4.70 22.17 -8.10
CA THR A 132 4.09 21.98 -6.77
C THR A 132 4.87 20.99 -5.89
N LYS A 133 5.93 20.33 -6.42
CA LYS A 133 6.70 19.27 -5.74
C LYS A 133 5.86 18.09 -5.27
N THR A 134 4.73 17.86 -5.95
CA THR A 134 3.77 16.80 -5.59
C THR A 134 3.47 15.87 -6.77
N HIS A 135 4.34 15.82 -7.78
CA HIS A 135 4.10 14.99 -8.97
C HIS A 135 4.14 13.51 -8.62
N ARG A 136 3.03 12.81 -8.83
CA ARG A 136 2.82 11.46 -8.34
C ARG A 136 2.05 10.58 -9.32
N LYS A 137 2.35 9.27 -9.26
CA LYS A 137 1.63 8.22 -9.94
C LYS A 137 1.15 7.20 -8.91
N ILE A 138 -0.12 6.81 -8.99
CA ILE A 138 -0.74 5.79 -8.15
C ILE A 138 -1.27 4.68 -9.04
N LYS A 139 -1.04 3.44 -8.63
CA LYS A 139 -1.59 2.24 -9.26
C LYS A 139 -2.40 1.49 -8.21
N HIS A 140 -3.73 1.52 -8.34
CA HIS A 140 -4.62 0.80 -7.43
C HIS A 140 -4.74 -0.66 -7.90
N ILE A 141 -4.28 -1.60 -7.07
CA ILE A 141 -4.40 -3.03 -7.28
C ILE A 141 -5.79 -3.47 -6.81
N LEU A 142 -6.12 -3.17 -5.55
CA LEU A 142 -7.48 -3.29 -5.02
C LEU A 142 -8.03 -1.90 -4.75
N GLY A 143 -8.52 -1.23 -5.79
CA GLY A 143 -9.09 0.11 -5.76
C GLY A 143 -10.62 0.10 -5.87
N GLN A 144 -11.19 1.24 -6.24
CA GLN A 144 -12.65 1.45 -6.37
C GLN A 144 -13.33 0.48 -7.35
N LYS A 145 -12.63 0.03 -8.40
CA LYS A 145 -13.16 -0.95 -9.36
C LYS A 145 -13.58 -2.29 -8.74
N HIS A 146 -13.10 -2.59 -7.54
CA HIS A 146 -13.34 -3.85 -6.83
C HIS A 146 -14.22 -3.68 -5.59
N HIS A 147 -15.03 -2.60 -5.53
CA HIS A 147 -15.83 -2.25 -4.35
C HIS A 147 -16.87 -3.30 -3.96
N ASP A 148 -17.31 -4.13 -4.89
CA ASP A 148 -18.30 -5.20 -4.71
C ASP A 148 -17.69 -6.58 -4.44
N LYS A 149 -16.35 -6.71 -4.54
CA LYS A 149 -15.61 -7.98 -4.45
C LYS A 149 -14.61 -8.03 -3.30
N VAL A 150 -14.38 -6.92 -2.60
CA VAL A 150 -13.40 -6.79 -1.52
C VAL A 150 -14.06 -6.15 -0.31
N GLY A 151 -13.74 -6.62 0.89
CA GLY A 151 -14.41 -6.20 2.10
C GLY A 151 -13.96 -4.86 2.66
N ARG A 152 -12.72 -4.79 3.16
CA ARG A 152 -12.14 -3.61 3.84
C ARG A 152 -10.79 -3.20 3.26
N LEU A 153 -10.14 -4.09 2.52
CA LEU A 153 -8.78 -3.92 2.02
C LEU A 153 -8.71 -2.98 0.82
N LEU A 154 -7.83 -1.98 0.90
CA LEU A 154 -7.33 -1.21 -0.23
C LEU A 154 -5.84 -1.47 -0.37
N VAL A 155 -5.38 -1.75 -1.59
CA VAL A 155 -3.96 -1.99 -1.90
C VAL A 155 -3.56 -1.14 -3.10
N SER A 156 -2.51 -0.35 -2.91
CA SER A 156 -2.02 0.54 -3.97
C SER A 156 -0.50 0.65 -3.94
N GLU A 157 0.05 1.03 -5.08
CA GLU A 157 1.44 1.45 -5.22
C GLU A 157 1.51 2.92 -5.58
N LEU A 158 2.35 3.65 -4.86
CA LEU A 158 2.51 5.07 -5.02
C LEU A 158 3.95 5.39 -5.38
N PHE A 159 4.13 6.22 -6.41
CA PHE A 159 5.43 6.63 -6.92
C PHE A 159 5.54 8.15 -6.92
N THR A 160 6.66 8.71 -6.47
CA THR A 160 7.04 10.05 -6.90
C THR A 160 7.45 9.99 -8.38
N VAL A 161 7.15 11.03 -9.14
CA VAL A 161 7.56 11.16 -10.54
C VAL A 161 8.69 12.19 -10.62
N GLY A 162 9.84 11.76 -11.10
CA GLY A 162 11.06 12.56 -11.04
C GLY A 162 11.73 12.53 -9.67
N ALA A 163 12.86 13.18 -9.55
CA ALA A 163 13.71 13.17 -8.37
C ALA A 163 13.30 14.23 -7.35
N GLY A 164 13.06 13.81 -6.12
CA GLY A 164 12.54 14.65 -5.06
C GLY A 164 11.01 14.77 -5.08
N GLY A 165 10.46 15.34 -4.05
CA GLY A 165 9.01 15.63 -3.99
C GLY A 165 8.28 15.02 -2.80
N TRP A 166 7.02 15.45 -2.67
CA TRP A 166 6.13 15.09 -1.57
C TRP A 166 5.05 14.09 -1.99
N SER A 167 4.62 13.32 -1.03
CA SER A 167 3.56 12.33 -1.11
C SER A 167 2.62 12.47 0.08
N GLY A 168 1.32 12.18 -0.11
CA GLY A 168 0.33 12.42 0.95
C GLY A 168 0.17 13.91 1.30
N PHE A 169 0.47 14.81 0.34
CA PHE A 169 0.35 16.24 0.51
C PHE A 169 -0.64 16.84 -0.52
N PRO A 170 -1.56 17.75 -0.16
CA PRO A 170 -1.75 18.32 1.16
C PRO A 170 -1.97 17.27 2.23
N SER A 171 -1.43 17.54 3.42
CA SER A 171 -1.47 16.62 4.54
C SER A 171 -2.91 16.26 4.90
N HIS A 172 -3.16 14.98 5.15
CA HIS A 172 -4.48 14.46 5.50
C HIS A 172 -4.36 13.36 6.55
N LYS A 173 -5.51 13.00 7.14
CA LYS A 173 -5.65 11.87 8.05
C LYS A 173 -6.95 11.10 7.75
N HIS A 174 -7.07 9.94 8.34
CA HIS A 174 -8.26 9.07 8.27
C HIS A 174 -8.28 8.17 9.51
N ASP A 175 -8.30 8.77 10.68
CA ASP A 175 -8.20 8.10 11.98
C ASP A 175 -9.52 8.06 12.77
N THR A 176 -10.58 8.68 12.25
CA THR A 176 -11.85 8.84 12.94
C THR A 176 -13.02 8.57 12.00
N ASP A 177 -13.97 7.72 12.41
CA ASP A 177 -15.23 7.56 11.69
C ASP A 177 -16.18 8.71 12.03
N ARG A 178 -16.31 9.67 11.10
CA ARG A 178 -17.21 10.82 11.18
C ARG A 178 -17.69 11.26 9.81
N LEU A 179 -18.45 10.42 9.15
CA LEU A 179 -19.03 10.73 7.84
C LEU A 179 -19.87 12.03 7.90
N PRO A 180 -19.86 12.85 6.84
CA PRO A 180 -19.19 12.61 5.55
C PRO A 180 -17.73 13.08 5.48
N ASP A 181 -17.14 13.54 6.59
CA ASP A 181 -15.88 14.28 6.60
C ASP A 181 -14.64 13.38 6.66
N GLU A 182 -14.75 12.21 7.30
CA GLU A 182 -13.63 11.30 7.53
C GLU A 182 -14.08 9.86 7.76
N THR A 183 -13.24 8.90 7.36
CA THR A 183 -13.41 7.47 7.71
C THR A 183 -12.16 6.96 8.39
N ARG A 184 -12.33 6.04 9.36
CA ARG A 184 -11.20 5.41 10.03
C ARG A 184 -10.63 4.26 9.22
N HIS A 185 -9.33 4.37 8.91
CA HIS A 185 -8.50 3.33 8.29
C HIS A 185 -7.16 3.27 9.03
N ASP A 186 -6.70 2.06 9.35
CA ASP A 186 -5.30 1.85 9.66
C ASP A 186 -4.52 1.76 8.36
N GLU A 187 -3.31 2.31 8.32
CA GLU A 187 -2.51 2.32 7.10
C GLU A 187 -1.09 1.82 7.36
N THR A 188 -0.57 1.07 6.40
CA THR A 188 0.81 0.55 6.44
C THR A 188 1.51 0.84 5.13
N TYR A 189 2.70 1.45 5.22
CA TYR A 189 3.58 1.70 4.07
C TYR A 189 4.82 0.81 4.13
N ASN A 190 5.27 0.31 2.98
CA ASN A 190 6.62 -0.25 2.82
C ASN A 190 7.34 0.47 1.68
N PHE A 191 8.48 1.07 1.99
CA PHE A 191 9.19 1.98 1.10
C PHE A 191 10.28 1.31 0.27
N ARG A 192 10.46 1.81 -0.97
CA ARG A 192 11.61 1.56 -1.82
C ARG A 192 12.11 2.88 -2.41
N PHE A 193 13.40 2.93 -2.68
CA PHE A 193 14.04 4.11 -3.26
C PHE A 193 14.81 3.75 -4.53
N ARG A 194 14.89 4.71 -5.46
CA ARG A 194 15.71 4.59 -6.67
C ARG A 194 16.60 5.81 -6.85
N PRO A 195 17.94 5.66 -6.82
CA PRO A 195 18.69 4.44 -6.42
C PRO A 195 18.36 3.97 -4.99
N ASN A 196 18.59 2.67 -4.68
CA ASN A 196 18.18 2.03 -3.43
C ASN A 196 18.90 2.54 -2.15
N HIS A 197 19.99 3.30 -2.31
CA HIS A 197 20.63 4.01 -1.20
C HIS A 197 19.98 5.36 -0.88
N GLY A 198 18.88 5.71 -1.59
CA GLY A 198 18.10 6.89 -1.32
C GLY A 198 17.36 6.81 0.01
N SER A 199 16.86 7.93 0.45
CA SER A 199 16.09 8.05 1.68
C SER A 199 15.08 9.17 1.62
N GLY A 200 14.23 9.23 2.63
CA GLY A 200 13.18 10.23 2.74
C GLY A 200 12.81 10.50 4.19
N VAL A 201 11.73 11.23 4.37
CA VAL A 201 11.15 11.54 5.66
C VAL A 201 9.66 11.23 5.65
N GLN A 202 9.21 10.44 6.61
CA GLN A 202 7.79 10.30 6.96
C GLN A 202 7.51 11.23 8.12
N MET A 203 6.57 12.15 7.96
CA MET A 203 6.07 12.98 9.05
C MET A 203 4.82 12.37 9.67
N LEU A 204 4.59 12.63 10.94
CA LEU A 204 3.38 12.26 11.65
C LEU A 204 3.00 13.34 12.66
N GLN A 205 1.96 14.08 12.35
CA GLN A 205 1.46 15.19 13.18
C GLN A 205 0.05 14.86 13.66
N ARG A 206 -0.14 14.68 14.95
CA ARG A 206 -1.42 14.26 15.52
C ARG A 206 -2.42 15.39 15.71
N VAL A 207 -1.91 16.59 15.93
CA VAL A 207 -2.72 17.79 16.17
C VAL A 207 -2.29 18.88 15.19
N ASP A 208 -3.25 19.53 14.55
CA ASP A 208 -2.96 20.65 13.64
C ASP A 208 -2.28 21.79 14.39
N ASN A 209 -1.32 22.45 13.75
CA ASN A 209 -0.49 23.52 14.31
C ASN A 209 0.42 23.14 15.49
N GLU A 210 0.55 21.86 15.84
CA GLU A 210 1.51 21.39 16.83
C GLU A 210 2.70 20.67 16.15
N PRO A 211 3.89 20.63 16.76
CA PRO A 211 4.99 19.83 16.26
C PRO A 211 4.63 18.33 16.21
N GLY A 212 5.09 17.64 15.17
CA GLY A 212 4.92 16.20 15.01
C GLY A 212 6.25 15.46 14.98
N ASP A 213 6.15 14.13 14.85
CA ASP A 213 7.31 13.26 14.67
C ASP A 213 7.80 13.29 13.22
N ALA A 214 9.09 13.06 13.03
CA ALA A 214 9.72 12.87 11.73
C ALA A 214 10.60 11.63 11.76
N TYR A 215 10.32 10.68 10.88
CA TYR A 215 11.06 9.42 10.78
C TYR A 215 11.92 9.41 9.53
N HIS A 216 13.21 9.13 9.69
CA HIS A 216 14.09 8.88 8.56
C HIS A 216 13.73 7.50 7.97
N ILE A 217 13.28 7.49 6.72
CA ILE A 217 12.92 6.27 6.00
C ILE A 217 13.96 5.94 4.93
N VAL A 218 14.30 4.67 4.83
CA VAL A 218 15.24 4.10 3.86
C VAL A 218 14.60 2.91 3.13
N ASP A 219 15.28 2.37 2.14
CA ASP A 219 14.78 1.22 1.37
C ASP A 219 14.43 0.04 2.29
N GLY A 220 13.20 -0.47 2.17
CA GLY A 220 12.64 -1.51 3.03
C GLY A 220 12.03 -1.04 4.35
N SER A 221 12.09 0.25 4.71
CA SER A 221 11.39 0.78 5.90
C SER A 221 9.89 0.52 5.81
N THR A 222 9.29 0.15 6.96
CA THR A 222 7.84 0.04 7.12
C THR A 222 7.34 1.09 8.09
N ILE A 223 6.24 1.76 7.75
CA ILE A 223 5.55 2.72 8.63
C ILE A 223 4.14 2.21 8.88
N CYS A 224 3.75 2.17 10.16
CA CYS A 224 2.38 1.90 10.60
C CYS A 224 1.75 3.19 11.09
N LEU A 225 0.59 3.53 10.55
CA LEU A 225 -0.15 4.76 10.78
C LEU A 225 -1.53 4.42 11.36
N ASP A 226 -1.71 4.75 12.63
CA ASP A 226 -2.95 4.57 13.37
C ASP A 226 -3.76 5.87 13.47
N ASN A 227 -3.06 7.01 13.47
CA ASN A 227 -3.67 8.33 13.59
C ASN A 227 -2.74 9.45 13.10
N GLY A 228 -3.33 10.62 12.84
CA GLY A 228 -2.63 11.86 12.55
C GLY A 228 -2.36 12.10 11.06
N TYR A 229 -1.96 13.34 10.78
CA TYR A 229 -1.55 13.81 9.45
C TYR A 229 -0.17 13.24 9.10
N HIS A 230 -0.04 12.63 7.92
CA HIS A 230 1.11 11.76 7.63
C HIS A 230 1.73 11.94 6.23
N PRO A 231 2.08 13.17 5.82
CA PRO A 231 2.77 13.35 4.55
C PRO A 231 4.19 12.78 4.63
N CYS A 232 4.73 12.39 3.48
CA CYS A 232 6.12 11.98 3.36
C CYS A 232 6.81 12.65 2.18
N CYS A 233 8.12 12.68 2.20
CA CYS A 233 8.91 13.20 1.09
C CYS A 233 10.16 12.38 0.85
N VAL A 234 10.66 12.43 -0.38
CA VAL A 234 11.94 11.85 -0.77
C VAL A 234 12.99 12.96 -0.87
N LEU A 235 14.23 12.64 -0.52
CA LEU A 235 15.35 13.57 -0.64
C LEU A 235 15.63 13.92 -2.12
N PRO A 236 16.18 15.11 -2.40
CA PRO A 236 16.56 15.51 -3.75
C PRO A 236 17.52 14.51 -4.41
N GLY A 237 17.28 14.19 -5.68
CA GLY A 237 18.09 13.24 -6.45
C GLY A 237 17.61 11.80 -6.42
N TYR A 238 16.58 11.47 -5.63
CA TYR A 238 16.02 10.13 -5.51
C TYR A 238 14.54 10.09 -5.90
N GLU A 239 14.08 8.93 -6.35
CA GLU A 239 12.66 8.61 -6.51
C GLU A 239 12.22 7.68 -5.37
N MET A 240 10.97 7.81 -4.96
CA MET A 240 10.37 7.01 -3.90
C MET A 240 9.18 6.23 -4.44
N TYR A 241 9.13 4.98 -4.04
CA TYR A 241 7.97 4.11 -4.14
C TYR A 241 7.53 3.73 -2.74
N TYR A 242 6.24 3.56 -2.52
CA TYR A 242 5.76 2.81 -1.38
C TYR A 242 4.52 1.99 -1.72
N PHE A 243 4.51 0.79 -1.15
CA PHE A 243 3.38 -0.11 -1.15
C PHE A 243 2.46 0.27 -0.01
N THR A 244 1.18 0.50 -0.30
CA THR A 244 0.18 1.00 0.66
C THR A 244 -0.87 -0.04 0.92
N ILE A 245 -1.15 -0.28 2.19
CA ILE A 245 -2.19 -1.16 2.72
C ILE A 245 -3.10 -0.33 3.61
N LEU A 246 -4.39 -0.29 3.28
CA LEU A 246 -5.41 0.37 4.10
C LEU A 246 -6.46 -0.64 4.50
N GLY A 247 -6.68 -0.76 5.81
CA GLY A 247 -7.75 -1.55 6.42
C GLY A 247 -8.82 -0.65 7.00
N GLY A 248 -10.01 -0.64 6.40
CA GLY A 248 -11.12 0.18 6.87
C GLY A 248 -11.83 -0.42 8.10
N LEU A 249 -12.14 0.39 9.11
CA LEU A 249 -12.86 -0.06 10.30
C LEU A 249 -14.34 -0.37 10.00
N SER A 250 -15.08 0.59 9.52
CA SER A 250 -16.53 0.47 9.26
C SER A 250 -16.87 0.30 7.79
N GLN A 251 -16.06 0.83 6.90
CA GLN A 251 -16.23 0.77 5.45
C GLN A 251 -14.89 0.70 4.72
N ARG A 252 -14.93 0.35 3.44
CA ARG A 252 -13.75 0.28 2.57
C ARG A 252 -13.41 1.60 1.91
N SER A 253 -14.43 2.34 1.48
CA SER A 253 -14.28 3.66 0.85
C SER A 253 -13.56 4.63 1.78
N LEU A 254 -12.46 5.21 1.32
CA LEU A 254 -11.65 6.14 2.08
C LEU A 254 -12.16 7.57 1.91
N VAL A 255 -12.47 8.23 3.02
CA VAL A 255 -12.71 9.68 3.07
C VAL A 255 -11.61 10.31 3.89
N GLN A 256 -10.78 11.10 3.21
CA GLN A 256 -9.62 11.78 3.80
C GLN A 256 -10.02 13.12 4.39
N TYR A 257 -9.64 13.37 5.64
CA TYR A 257 -9.76 14.68 6.27
C TYR A 257 -8.46 15.45 6.06
N PHE A 258 -8.51 16.47 5.20
CA PHE A 258 -7.35 17.32 4.92
C PHE A 258 -7.06 18.25 6.08
N GLN A 259 -5.77 18.44 6.37
CA GLN A 259 -5.29 19.31 7.43
C GLN A 259 -5.73 20.75 7.15
N PRO A 260 -6.46 21.40 8.07
CA PRO A 260 -7.02 22.74 7.84
C PRO A 260 -5.98 23.78 7.42
N THR A 261 -4.77 23.72 8.01
CA THR A 261 -3.66 24.63 7.70
C THR A 261 -3.19 24.54 6.24
N HIS A 262 -3.39 23.41 5.57
CA HIS A 262 -2.90 23.15 4.21
C HIS A 262 -4.03 22.85 3.21
N ALA A 263 -5.29 22.91 3.62
CA ALA A 263 -6.41 22.50 2.79
C ALA A 263 -6.63 23.37 1.54
N ASP A 264 -6.21 24.63 1.57
CA ASP A 264 -6.25 25.53 0.43
C ASP A 264 -5.42 25.03 -0.77
N GLN A 265 -4.39 24.22 -0.52
CA GLN A 265 -3.53 23.67 -1.58
C GLN A 265 -4.23 22.62 -2.45
N ILE A 266 -5.38 22.08 -2.02
CA ILE A 266 -6.23 21.23 -2.86
C ILE A 266 -6.65 21.99 -4.15
N GLU A 267 -6.78 23.31 -4.09
CA GLU A 267 -7.14 24.13 -5.25
C GLU A 267 -5.95 24.39 -6.19
N THR A 268 -4.71 24.19 -5.73
CA THR A 268 -3.50 24.54 -6.49
C THR A 268 -2.75 23.35 -7.07
N ILE A 269 -2.99 22.13 -6.55
CA ILE A 269 -2.32 20.91 -7.04
C ILE A 269 -3.11 20.32 -8.21
N PRO A 270 -2.55 20.25 -9.42
CA PRO A 270 -3.26 19.74 -10.59
C PRO A 270 -3.73 18.29 -10.41
N GLY A 271 -4.99 17.98 -10.71
CA GLY A 271 -5.56 16.63 -10.72
C GLY A 271 -5.80 16.00 -9.35
N ILE A 272 -5.56 16.70 -8.24
CA ILE A 272 -5.75 16.14 -6.90
C ILE A 272 -7.22 15.77 -6.62
N LYS A 273 -8.18 16.53 -7.13
CA LYS A 273 -9.61 16.23 -6.96
C LYS A 273 -10.03 14.93 -7.64
N ASP A 274 -9.44 14.65 -8.79
CA ASP A 274 -9.67 13.38 -9.51
C ASP A 274 -9.06 12.21 -8.75
N MET A 275 -7.89 12.40 -8.14
CA MET A 275 -7.26 11.41 -7.27
C MET A 275 -8.14 11.10 -6.07
N ILE A 276 -8.63 12.12 -5.34
CA ILE A 276 -9.51 11.94 -4.18
C ILE A 276 -10.76 11.13 -4.54
N ALA A 277 -11.35 11.37 -5.71
CA ALA A 277 -12.54 10.66 -6.18
C ALA A 277 -12.28 9.15 -6.40
N LYS A 278 -11.03 8.71 -6.61
CA LYS A 278 -10.68 7.30 -6.86
C LYS A 278 -10.59 6.44 -5.61
N PHE A 279 -10.56 7.03 -4.43
CA PHE A 279 -10.57 6.32 -3.14
C PHE A 279 -11.98 6.15 -2.56
N LYS A 280 -12.99 6.76 -3.14
CA LYS A 280 -14.37 6.75 -2.64
C LYS A 280 -15.15 5.51 -3.02
#